data_f52fb78217063e5355a1149610b5d482
#
_entry.id   f52fb78217063e5355a1149610b5d482
#
_cell.length_a   1.000
_cell.length_b   1.000
_cell.length_c   1.000
_cell.angle_alpha   90.00
_cell.angle_beta   90.00
_cell.angle_gamma   90.00
#
_symmetry.space_group_name_H-M   'P 1'
#
loop_
_entity.id
_entity.type
_entity.pdbx_description
1 polymer ?
#
loop_
_entity_poly.entity_id
_entity_poly.type
_entity_poly.pdbx_seq_one_letter_code
_entity_poly.pdbx_strand_id
1 'polypeptide(L)'
;MNLLHGPAIADLCDYDFGDQAGCLGGVSGAFMKDANESNLEFIKKVNSKKFMTLFIDNIRLYKRNILCATATDQMRVDRMMEKSDLLRLLAEIMFMKETKFIIFCSNEDTPITEDIHHHIPQNVLAIYAANAVGYGGKLHPLPYGLQRKLYDDDNRLKCMKFFMEDDPKPRKLLYINHAEHTNISERGNIREMFANKSFATVSPRVNYPEYCSKIRDHKFMICPEGNAVDCHRNWEVLSLKRVPIMKRNSYLEECYKNYPILWVDDYADVNKTLLAENDDLYIKSRNLDINMLDLYSIFNRAVNRAKNT
;
A
#
# COMPACT_ATOMS: atom_id res chain seq x y z
N MET A 1 12.82 14.11 -6.56
CA MET A 1 11.51 13.45 -6.44
C MET A 1 11.53 12.52 -5.23
N ASN A 2 10.54 12.62 -4.38
CA ASN A 2 10.35 11.74 -3.23
C ASN A 2 9.34 10.66 -3.62
N LEU A 3 9.83 9.47 -3.96
CA LEU A 3 8.97 8.34 -4.30
C LEU A 3 8.14 7.92 -3.09
N LEU A 4 6.87 7.59 -3.34
CA LEU A 4 5.96 7.15 -2.31
C LEU A 4 6.43 5.85 -1.65
N HIS A 5 6.57 5.90 -0.34
CA HIS A 5 6.69 4.73 0.53
C HIS A 5 6.09 5.05 1.90
N GLY A 6 5.55 4.04 2.60
CA GLY A 6 4.79 4.24 3.83
C GLY A 6 5.47 5.12 4.89
N PRO A 7 6.72 4.82 5.31
CA PRO A 7 7.40 5.62 6.34
C PRO A 7 7.59 7.08 5.99
N ALA A 8 7.72 7.44 4.71
CA ALA A 8 7.88 8.84 4.33
C ALA A 8 6.58 9.65 4.47
N ILE A 9 5.42 9.01 4.53
CA ILE A 9 4.16 9.68 4.86
C ILE A 9 4.18 10.12 6.32
N ALA A 10 4.74 9.30 7.21
CA ALA A 10 4.89 9.63 8.63
C ALA A 10 5.61 10.96 8.85
N ASP A 11 6.69 11.20 8.09
CA ASP A 11 7.48 12.43 8.15
C ASP A 11 6.67 13.70 7.77
N LEU A 12 5.55 13.55 7.05
CA LEU A 12 4.68 14.64 6.63
C LEU A 12 3.51 14.89 7.61
N CYS A 13 3.26 13.94 8.51
CA CYS A 13 2.16 14.04 9.46
C CYS A 13 2.54 14.88 10.68
N ASP A 14 1.54 15.49 11.31
CA ASP A 14 1.72 16.22 12.56
C ASP A 14 2.17 15.33 13.71
N TYR A 15 1.75 14.06 13.67
CA TYR A 15 2.14 13.07 14.67
C TYR A 15 2.23 11.67 14.07
N ASP A 16 3.31 10.96 14.41
CA ASP A 16 3.57 9.59 14.01
C ASP A 16 3.45 8.63 15.20
N PHE A 17 2.52 7.68 15.09
CA PHE A 17 2.36 6.58 16.05
C PHE A 17 3.14 5.33 15.63
N GLY A 18 3.76 5.31 14.46
CA GLY A 18 4.15 4.08 13.77
C GLY A 18 5.59 3.65 13.89
N ASP A 19 6.53 4.53 14.12
CA ASP A 19 7.93 4.20 13.85
C ASP A 19 8.78 3.88 15.11
N GLN A 20 8.22 3.92 16.27
CA GLN A 20 8.96 3.49 17.45
C GLN A 20 8.77 1.99 17.66
N ALA A 21 9.48 1.21 16.86
CA ALA A 21 9.56 -0.24 17.01
C ALA A 21 9.87 -0.60 18.48
N GLY A 22 8.87 -1.10 19.17
CA GLY A 22 8.98 -1.55 20.56
C GLY A 22 8.24 -0.69 21.59
N CYS A 23 7.92 0.57 21.30
CA CYS A 23 7.30 1.45 22.31
C CYS A 23 5.77 1.49 22.25
N LEU A 24 5.16 0.93 21.23
CA LEU A 24 3.72 0.97 21.05
C LEU A 24 2.96 -0.16 21.76
N GLY A 25 3.63 -0.98 22.54
CA GLY A 25 2.96 -1.70 23.61
C GLY A 25 2.22 -0.75 24.56
N GLY A 26 2.47 0.56 24.39
CA GLY A 26 1.99 1.62 25.23
C GLY A 26 0.91 2.53 24.64
N VAL A 27 0.75 2.70 23.32
CA VAL A 27 -0.24 3.66 22.80
C VAL A 27 -1.65 3.24 23.19
N SER A 28 -1.97 1.98 23.11
CA SER A 28 -3.29 1.45 23.41
C SER A 28 -3.66 1.37 24.90
N GLY A 29 -2.66 1.39 25.78
CA GLY A 29 -2.90 1.41 27.24
C GLY A 29 -2.64 2.75 27.87
N ALA A 30 -1.92 3.61 27.21
CA ALA A 30 -1.26 4.75 27.77
C ALA A 30 -2.09 6.03 27.78
N PHE A 31 -3.04 6.18 26.91
CA PHE A 31 -3.96 7.32 26.98
C PHE A 31 -4.80 7.30 28.27
N MET A 32 -4.98 6.14 28.87
CA MET A 32 -5.88 5.99 30.01
C MET A 32 -5.24 5.72 31.35
N LYS A 33 -4.00 5.22 31.45
CA LYS A 33 -3.45 4.76 32.74
C LYS A 33 -2.05 5.22 33.11
N ASP A 34 -1.13 5.40 32.17
CA ASP A 34 0.23 5.89 32.48
C ASP A 34 0.72 6.74 31.30
N ALA A 35 0.45 8.04 31.38
CA ALA A 35 0.92 9.01 30.40
C ALA A 35 2.44 9.04 30.42
N ASN A 36 3.07 8.33 29.45
CA ASN A 36 4.49 8.54 29.18
C ASN A 36 4.69 9.92 28.47
N GLU A 37 5.93 10.34 28.36
CA GLU A 37 6.29 11.65 27.83
C GLU A 37 5.73 11.86 26.41
N SER A 38 5.66 10.82 25.58
CA SER A 38 5.12 10.84 24.22
C SER A 38 3.62 11.12 24.16
N ASN A 39 2.85 10.60 25.12
CA ASN A 39 1.41 10.84 25.20
C ASN A 39 1.08 12.25 25.63
N LEU A 40 1.86 12.79 26.58
CA LEU A 40 1.74 14.17 27.00
C LEU A 40 2.06 15.15 25.84
N GLU A 41 3.03 14.81 25.01
CA GLU A 41 3.35 15.59 23.81
C GLU A 41 2.21 15.56 22.80
N PHE A 42 1.62 14.39 22.53
CA PHE A 42 0.46 14.28 21.66
C PHE A 42 -0.73 15.10 22.17
N ILE A 43 -1.08 14.96 23.44
CA ILE A 43 -2.17 15.74 24.06
C ILE A 43 -1.91 17.25 23.96
N LYS A 44 -0.67 17.69 24.20
CA LYS A 44 -0.29 19.11 24.04
C LYS A 44 -0.46 19.57 22.59
N LYS A 45 -0.02 18.77 21.62
CA LYS A 45 -0.21 19.06 20.19
C LYS A 45 -1.68 19.12 19.81
N VAL A 46 -2.49 18.17 20.25
CA VAL A 46 -3.95 18.15 20.00
C VAL A 46 -4.60 19.40 20.55
N ASN A 47 -4.33 19.77 21.80
CA ASN A 47 -4.94 20.93 22.43
C ASN A 47 -4.53 22.28 21.79
N SER A 48 -3.46 22.30 21.01
CA SER A 48 -2.98 23.48 20.30
C SER A 48 -3.50 23.62 18.87
N LYS A 49 -4.14 22.60 18.31
CA LYS A 49 -4.52 22.53 16.88
C LYS A 49 -6.00 22.19 16.69
N LYS A 50 -6.66 22.90 15.79
CA LYS A 50 -8.03 22.56 15.34
C LYS A 50 -8.05 21.45 14.29
N PHE A 51 -6.90 21.13 13.71
CA PHE A 51 -6.74 20.15 12.65
C PHE A 51 -5.38 19.46 12.79
N MET A 52 -5.36 18.12 12.66
CA MET A 52 -4.13 17.32 12.70
C MET A 52 -4.14 16.19 11.68
N THR A 53 -2.97 15.93 11.13
CA THR A 53 -2.68 14.71 10.37
C THR A 53 -1.92 13.71 11.24
N LEU A 54 -2.40 12.47 11.27
CA LEU A 54 -1.82 11.40 12.08
C LEU A 54 -1.33 10.28 11.17
N PHE A 55 -0.19 9.70 11.47
CA PHE A 55 0.28 8.46 10.85
C PHE A 55 0.21 7.31 11.85
N ILE A 56 -0.25 6.17 11.38
CA ILE A 56 -0.22 4.91 12.11
C ILE A 56 0.29 3.79 11.19
N ASP A 57 1.23 3.03 11.69
CA ASP A 57 1.73 1.86 10.99
C ASP A 57 0.70 0.73 11.09
N ASN A 58 0.19 0.27 9.96
CA ASN A 58 -0.80 -0.80 9.90
C ASN A 58 -0.31 -2.15 10.45
N ILE A 59 1.00 -2.35 10.63
CA ILE A 59 1.57 -3.63 11.10
C ILE A 59 0.84 -4.17 12.35
N ARG A 60 0.13 -3.33 13.06
CA ARG A 60 -0.52 -3.65 14.33
C ARG A 60 -2.04 -3.65 14.29
N LEU A 61 -2.65 -3.45 13.11
CA LEU A 61 -4.09 -3.61 12.99
C LEU A 61 -4.52 -5.03 13.40
N TYR A 62 -3.66 -6.03 13.12
CA TYR A 62 -3.94 -7.44 13.43
C TYR A 62 -2.64 -8.17 13.77
N LYS A 63 -2.47 -8.63 15.00
CA LYS A 63 -1.36 -9.54 15.31
C LYS A 63 -1.56 -10.88 14.58
N ARG A 64 -0.60 -11.30 13.77
CA ARG A 64 -0.58 -12.54 12.98
C ARG A 64 -0.87 -13.84 13.75
N ASN A 65 -0.86 -13.83 15.07
CA ASN A 65 -1.07 -15.02 15.93
C ASN A 65 -2.55 -15.39 16.16
N ILE A 66 -3.50 -14.83 15.43
CA ILE A 66 -4.93 -15.08 15.65
C ILE A 66 -5.50 -16.18 14.74
N LEU A 67 -4.73 -16.69 13.81
CA LEU A 67 -5.10 -17.87 13.03
C LEU A 67 -4.96 -19.16 13.86
N CYS A 68 -5.65 -19.21 14.99
CA CYS A 68 -5.99 -20.48 15.60
C CYS A 68 -7.21 -21.01 14.84
N ALA A 69 -7.01 -22.09 14.09
CA ALA A 69 -8.01 -22.71 13.22
C ALA A 69 -9.32 -23.17 13.96
N THR A 70 -9.38 -23.00 15.25
CA THR A 70 -10.49 -23.44 16.13
C THR A 70 -11.35 -22.33 16.70
N ALA A 71 -11.06 -21.05 16.40
CA ALA A 71 -11.87 -19.94 16.88
C ALA A 71 -13.10 -19.74 15.98
N THR A 72 -14.28 -19.51 16.61
CA THR A 72 -15.48 -19.07 15.86
C THR A 72 -15.23 -17.69 15.25
N ASP A 73 -15.95 -17.37 14.16
CA ASP A 73 -15.75 -16.11 13.45
C ASP A 73 -15.99 -14.90 14.37
N GLN A 74 -17.00 -14.97 15.27
CA GLN A 74 -17.25 -13.92 16.25
C GLN A 74 -16.10 -13.75 17.25
N MET A 75 -15.53 -14.84 17.77
CA MET A 75 -14.37 -14.78 18.65
C MET A 75 -13.11 -14.25 17.94
N ARG A 76 -13.02 -14.44 16.61
CA ARG A 76 -11.95 -13.86 15.79
C ARG A 76 -12.12 -12.36 15.67
N VAL A 77 -13.34 -11.90 15.36
CA VAL A 77 -13.69 -10.48 15.28
C VAL A 77 -13.42 -9.78 16.62
N ASP A 78 -13.93 -10.31 17.72
CA ASP A 78 -13.76 -9.71 19.04
C ASP A 78 -12.26 -9.61 19.44
N ARG A 79 -11.47 -10.65 19.17
CA ARG A 79 -10.03 -10.63 19.42
C ARG A 79 -9.25 -9.71 18.46
N MET A 80 -9.75 -9.54 17.24
CA MET A 80 -9.21 -8.57 16.29
C MET A 80 -9.46 -7.15 16.79
N MET A 81 -10.66 -6.85 17.25
CA MET A 81 -11.05 -5.56 17.83
C MET A 81 -10.21 -5.22 19.08
N GLU A 82 -10.00 -6.19 19.97
CA GLU A 82 -9.19 -5.99 21.18
C GLU A 82 -7.71 -5.66 20.88
N LYS A 83 -7.22 -5.95 19.68
CA LYS A 83 -5.79 -5.83 19.30
C LYS A 83 -5.51 -4.85 18.17
N SER A 84 -6.53 -4.20 17.63
CA SER A 84 -6.36 -3.22 16.56
C SER A 84 -5.94 -1.86 17.12
N ASP A 85 -4.72 -1.44 16.81
CA ASP A 85 -4.21 -0.12 17.22
C ASP A 85 -4.99 1.02 16.54
N LEU A 86 -5.46 0.84 15.30
CA LEU A 86 -6.32 1.82 14.65
C LEU A 86 -7.65 2.00 15.37
N LEU A 87 -8.34 0.91 15.73
CA LEU A 87 -9.61 1.00 16.45
C LEU A 87 -9.46 1.65 17.82
N ARG A 88 -8.36 1.36 18.51
CA ARG A 88 -8.04 2.01 19.80
C ARG A 88 -7.78 3.50 19.62
N LEU A 89 -6.99 3.88 18.61
CA LEU A 89 -6.78 5.28 18.28
C LEU A 89 -8.11 5.99 18.00
N LEU A 90 -8.99 5.39 17.19
CA LEU A 90 -10.31 5.96 16.89
C LEU A 90 -11.16 6.13 18.14
N ALA A 91 -11.15 5.14 19.05
CA ALA A 91 -11.89 5.21 20.32
C ALA A 91 -11.35 6.31 21.26
N GLU A 92 -10.07 6.61 21.20
CA GLU A 92 -9.46 7.65 22.03
C GLU A 92 -9.68 9.05 21.47
N ILE A 93 -9.43 9.25 20.17
CA ILE A 93 -9.59 10.59 19.57
C ILE A 93 -11.05 11.03 19.46
N MET A 94 -12.02 10.11 19.56
CA MET A 94 -13.45 10.47 19.56
C MET A 94 -13.84 11.46 20.66
N PHE A 95 -13.10 11.49 21.77
CA PHE A 95 -13.33 12.43 22.88
C PHE A 95 -12.71 13.81 22.64
N MET A 96 -11.83 13.95 21.64
CA MET A 96 -11.14 15.19 21.28
C MET A 96 -11.95 16.01 20.27
N LYS A 97 -13.17 16.44 20.66
CA LYS A 97 -14.19 16.95 19.73
C LYS A 97 -13.80 18.23 18.99
N GLU A 98 -12.93 19.04 19.58
CA GLU A 98 -12.51 20.34 19.02
C GLU A 98 -11.48 20.18 17.89
N THR A 99 -10.79 19.06 17.82
CA THR A 99 -9.76 18.79 16.81
C THR A 99 -10.30 17.87 15.73
N LYS A 100 -10.05 18.20 14.47
CA LYS A 100 -10.36 17.35 13.32
C LYS A 100 -9.12 16.58 12.90
N PHE A 101 -9.30 15.32 12.53
CA PHE A 101 -8.20 14.41 12.20
C PHE A 101 -8.30 13.89 10.77
N ILE A 102 -7.15 13.79 10.11
CA ILE A 102 -6.94 12.95 8.93
C ILE A 102 -5.89 11.89 9.33
N ILE A 103 -6.21 10.63 9.09
CA ILE A 103 -5.35 9.50 9.49
C ILE A 103 -4.77 8.84 8.23
N PHE A 104 -3.48 8.61 8.25
CA PHE A 104 -2.76 7.85 7.24
C PHE A 104 -2.31 6.52 7.82
N CYS A 105 -2.66 5.41 7.16
CA CYS A 105 -2.31 4.05 7.56
C CYS A 105 -1.52 3.38 6.44
N SER A 106 -0.34 2.83 6.73
CA SER A 106 0.48 2.15 5.74
C SER A 106 1.27 0.99 6.36
N ASN A 107 1.99 0.24 5.52
CA ASN A 107 2.93 -0.83 5.89
C ASN A 107 2.32 -2.11 6.47
N GLU A 108 1.04 -2.39 6.27
CA GLU A 108 0.41 -3.63 6.68
C GLU A 108 -0.11 -4.41 5.47
N ASP A 109 0.09 -5.71 5.50
CA ASP A 109 -0.43 -6.62 4.49
C ASP A 109 -1.93 -6.92 4.70
N THR A 110 -2.44 -6.75 5.91
CA THR A 110 -3.82 -7.09 6.27
C THR A 110 -4.81 -6.07 5.73
N PRO A 111 -5.88 -6.51 5.05
CA PRO A 111 -6.88 -5.60 4.51
C PRO A 111 -7.70 -4.93 5.62
N ILE A 112 -8.03 -3.65 5.43
CA ILE A 112 -9.03 -2.93 6.22
C ILE A 112 -10.38 -3.12 5.54
N THR A 113 -11.31 -3.78 6.24
CA THR A 113 -12.63 -4.13 5.74
C THR A 113 -13.68 -3.05 6.07
N GLU A 114 -14.88 -3.20 5.55
CA GLU A 114 -15.99 -2.27 5.74
C GLU A 114 -16.44 -2.10 7.20
N ASP A 115 -16.16 -3.07 8.07
CA ASP A 115 -16.50 -3.02 9.49
C ASP A 115 -15.95 -1.79 10.21
N ILE A 116 -14.84 -1.23 9.72
CA ILE A 116 -14.22 -0.02 10.28
C ILE A 116 -15.17 1.18 10.28
N HIS A 117 -16.12 1.27 9.35
CA HIS A 117 -16.99 2.43 9.18
C HIS A 117 -17.80 2.75 10.43
N HIS A 118 -18.24 1.72 11.16
CA HIS A 118 -18.99 1.88 12.40
C HIS A 118 -18.18 2.49 13.55
N HIS A 119 -16.85 2.49 13.43
CA HIS A 119 -15.94 2.94 14.46
C HIS A 119 -15.30 4.31 14.17
N ILE A 120 -15.54 4.89 12.97
CA ILE A 120 -14.94 6.16 12.59
C ILE A 120 -15.71 7.30 13.23
N PRO A 121 -15.12 8.05 14.21
CA PRO A 121 -15.82 9.13 14.89
C PRO A 121 -16.02 10.34 13.97
N GLN A 122 -16.95 11.25 14.41
CA GLN A 122 -17.31 12.42 13.61
C GLN A 122 -16.17 13.40 13.39
N ASN A 123 -15.26 13.49 14.35
CA ASN A 123 -14.09 14.38 14.26
C ASN A 123 -12.96 13.82 13.39
N VAL A 124 -13.05 12.60 12.87
CA VAL A 124 -12.20 12.11 11.79
C VAL A 124 -12.82 12.52 10.46
N LEU A 125 -12.08 13.28 9.66
CA LEU A 125 -12.49 13.73 8.33
C LEU A 125 -12.28 12.62 7.29
N ALA A 126 -11.11 11.98 7.32
CA ALA A 126 -10.77 10.89 6.42
C ALA A 126 -9.71 9.95 7.02
N ILE A 127 -9.74 8.70 6.60
CA ILE A 127 -8.69 7.71 6.79
C ILE A 127 -8.19 7.31 5.40
N TYR A 128 -6.92 7.51 5.13
CA TYR A 128 -6.24 7.04 3.93
C TYR A 128 -5.40 5.83 4.29
N ALA A 129 -5.73 4.66 3.74
CA ALA A 129 -5.09 3.43 4.16
C ALA A 129 -4.66 2.54 3.01
N ALA A 130 -3.46 1.96 3.12
CA ALA A 130 -3.05 0.86 2.28
C ALA A 130 -3.96 -0.35 2.57
N ASN A 131 -4.29 -1.11 1.54
CA ASN A 131 -5.18 -2.27 1.63
C ASN A 131 -6.58 -1.97 2.23
N ALA A 132 -7.12 -0.79 1.96
CA ALA A 132 -8.46 -0.38 2.38
C ALA A 132 -9.54 -1.04 1.51
N VAL A 133 -9.72 -2.36 1.61
CA VAL A 133 -10.65 -3.14 0.76
C VAL A 133 -12.10 -2.72 0.98
N GLY A 134 -12.45 -2.32 2.21
CA GLY A 134 -13.76 -1.77 2.56
C GLY A 134 -13.86 -0.26 2.31
N TYR A 135 -13.17 0.29 1.31
CA TYR A 135 -13.17 1.72 1.03
C TYR A 135 -14.58 2.28 0.77
N GLY A 136 -14.77 3.54 1.13
CA GLY A 136 -16.04 4.27 1.04
C GLY A 136 -16.18 5.29 2.16
N GLY A 137 -17.14 6.19 2.07
CA GLY A 137 -17.34 7.21 3.09
C GLY A 137 -16.05 7.96 3.45
N LYS A 138 -15.59 7.79 4.69
CA LYS A 138 -14.35 8.39 5.20
C LYS A 138 -13.10 7.53 5.00
N LEU A 139 -13.23 6.27 4.57
CA LEU A 139 -12.10 5.39 4.31
C LEU A 139 -11.74 5.43 2.82
N HIS A 140 -10.51 5.79 2.51
CA HIS A 140 -10.00 5.96 1.15
C HIS A 140 -8.76 5.11 0.90
N PRO A 141 -8.60 4.57 -0.32
CA PRO A 141 -7.37 3.91 -0.73
C PRO A 141 -6.15 4.84 -0.63
N LEU A 142 -5.08 4.32 -0.08
CA LEU A 142 -3.75 4.91 -0.13
C LEU A 142 -2.85 3.95 -0.91
N PRO A 143 -2.11 4.41 -1.91
CA PRO A 143 -1.10 3.59 -2.57
C PRO A 143 -0.12 2.96 -1.59
N TYR A 144 0.15 1.66 -1.74
CA TYR A 144 1.15 0.96 -0.91
C TYR A 144 2.57 1.49 -1.17
N GLY A 145 2.83 1.89 -2.41
CA GLY A 145 4.08 2.50 -2.82
C GLY A 145 5.26 1.54 -2.86
N LEU A 146 6.48 2.08 -2.83
CA LEU A 146 7.72 1.33 -2.86
C LEU A 146 8.02 0.70 -1.50
N GLN A 147 8.88 -0.32 -1.50
CA GLN A 147 9.24 -1.05 -0.30
C GLN A 147 9.89 -0.16 0.75
N ARG A 148 9.64 -0.48 2.01
CA ARG A 148 10.17 0.19 3.20
C ARG A 148 11.69 0.36 3.21
N LYS A 149 12.13 1.54 3.64
CA LYS A 149 13.51 1.89 3.88
C LYS A 149 14.22 0.99 4.92
N LEU A 150 13.49 0.55 5.95
CA LEU A 150 14.04 -0.20 7.10
C LEU A 150 14.66 -1.56 6.74
N TYR A 151 14.38 -2.11 5.56
CA TYR A 151 14.90 -3.41 5.15
C TYR A 151 16.05 -3.34 4.16
N ASP A 152 16.48 -2.12 3.76
CA ASP A 152 17.40 -2.04 2.62
C ASP A 152 18.29 -0.78 2.55
N ASP A 153 18.75 -0.23 3.66
CA ASP A 153 19.74 0.86 3.73
C ASP A 153 19.65 1.92 2.61
N ASP A 154 18.45 2.31 2.19
CA ASP A 154 18.20 3.17 1.00
C ASP A 154 18.65 2.59 -0.36
N ASN A 155 19.27 1.41 -0.41
CA ASN A 155 19.86 0.87 -1.63
C ASN A 155 18.79 0.59 -2.70
N ARG A 156 17.61 0.12 -2.30
CA ARG A 156 16.50 -0.10 -3.26
C ARG A 156 15.95 1.18 -3.83
N LEU A 157 15.75 2.21 -3.01
CA LEU A 157 15.31 3.53 -3.50
C LEU A 157 16.36 4.18 -4.40
N LYS A 158 17.64 4.08 -4.04
CA LYS A 158 18.75 4.57 -4.88
C LYS A 158 18.81 3.81 -6.20
N CYS A 159 18.70 2.49 -6.15
CA CYS A 159 18.64 1.63 -7.32
C CYS A 159 17.45 1.99 -8.22
N MET A 160 16.25 2.12 -7.65
CA MET A 160 15.06 2.53 -8.40
C MET A 160 15.26 3.89 -9.07
N LYS A 161 15.73 4.90 -8.34
CA LYS A 161 15.99 6.24 -8.88
C LYS A 161 16.98 6.17 -10.04
N PHE A 162 18.09 5.42 -9.92
CA PHE A 162 19.04 5.19 -10.99
C PHE A 162 18.37 4.61 -12.24
N PHE A 163 17.53 3.59 -12.08
CA PHE A 163 16.81 2.99 -13.19
C PHE A 163 15.69 3.86 -13.78
N MET A 164 15.25 4.90 -13.07
CA MET A 164 14.25 5.86 -13.57
C MET A 164 14.85 7.01 -14.38
N GLU A 165 16.17 7.22 -14.34
CA GLU A 165 16.86 8.33 -15.02
C GLU A 165 16.76 8.24 -16.55
N ASP A 166 16.73 7.03 -17.08
CA ASP A 166 16.53 6.79 -18.50
C ASP A 166 15.36 5.82 -18.76
N ASP A 167 14.85 5.80 -19.99
CA ASP A 167 13.76 4.92 -20.39
C ASP A 167 14.11 4.19 -21.70
N PRO A 168 14.95 3.16 -21.66
CA PRO A 168 15.32 2.42 -22.84
C PRO A 168 14.10 1.68 -23.42
N LYS A 169 14.06 1.60 -24.74
CA LYS A 169 13.03 0.83 -25.45
C LYS A 169 13.10 -0.64 -25.03
N PRO A 170 12.01 -1.23 -24.51
CA PRO A 170 11.98 -2.64 -24.12
C PRO A 170 12.15 -3.53 -25.35
N ARG A 171 12.89 -4.63 -25.19
CA ARG A 171 13.17 -5.61 -26.25
C ARG A 171 12.26 -6.81 -26.20
N LYS A 172 11.54 -6.98 -25.08
CA LYS A 172 10.71 -8.14 -24.76
C LYS A 172 9.31 -7.73 -24.39
N LEU A 173 8.39 -8.68 -24.35
CA LEU A 173 6.98 -8.38 -24.18
C LEU A 173 6.52 -8.56 -22.74
N LEU A 174 6.63 -9.74 -22.16
CA LEU A 174 6.08 -10.08 -20.86
C LEU A 174 7.14 -10.60 -19.90
N TYR A 175 7.13 -10.08 -18.68
CA TYR A 175 7.99 -10.54 -17.58
C TYR A 175 7.18 -11.15 -16.44
N ILE A 176 7.66 -12.29 -15.92
CA ILE A 176 7.09 -12.99 -14.76
C ILE A 176 8.20 -13.22 -13.73
N ASN A 177 8.05 -12.62 -12.57
CA ASN A 177 8.94 -12.80 -11.42
C ASN A 177 8.18 -12.49 -10.13
N HIS A 178 7.87 -13.50 -9.33
CA HIS A 178 7.23 -13.37 -8.02
C HIS A 178 7.60 -14.54 -7.12
N ALA A 179 7.43 -14.35 -5.81
CA ALA A 179 7.56 -15.40 -4.82
C ALA A 179 6.20 -16.10 -4.66
N GLU A 180 6.12 -17.37 -4.98
CA GLU A 180 4.87 -18.14 -4.97
C GLU A 180 4.32 -18.32 -3.55
N HIS A 181 5.22 -18.55 -2.58
CA HIS A 181 4.86 -18.86 -1.19
C HIS A 181 4.13 -17.73 -0.45
N THR A 182 4.16 -16.50 -0.97
CA THR A 182 3.47 -15.36 -0.32
C THR A 182 1.96 -15.37 -0.54
N ASN A 183 1.49 -16.04 -1.61
CA ASN A 183 0.07 -16.26 -1.89
C ASN A 183 -0.05 -17.41 -2.89
N ILE A 184 -0.05 -18.65 -2.38
CA ILE A 184 -0.03 -19.87 -3.22
C ILE A 184 -1.28 -19.97 -4.10
N SER A 185 -2.44 -19.59 -3.58
CA SER A 185 -3.71 -19.64 -4.32
C SER A 185 -3.72 -18.74 -5.55
N GLU A 186 -3.06 -17.58 -5.48
CA GLU A 186 -3.01 -16.60 -6.57
C GLU A 186 -1.79 -16.78 -7.47
N ARG A 187 -0.66 -17.23 -6.93
CA ARG A 187 0.65 -17.23 -7.59
C ARG A 187 1.15 -18.58 -8.04
N GLY A 188 0.63 -19.67 -7.45
CA GLY A 188 1.27 -20.97 -7.50
C GLY A 188 1.43 -21.57 -8.89
N ASN A 189 0.53 -21.30 -9.83
CA ASN A 189 0.54 -21.86 -11.18
C ASN A 189 1.02 -20.88 -12.27
N ILE A 190 1.18 -19.59 -11.96
CA ILE A 190 1.48 -18.56 -12.98
C ILE A 190 2.80 -18.86 -13.71
N ARG A 191 3.84 -19.26 -13.01
CA ARG A 191 5.15 -19.54 -13.62
C ARG A 191 5.08 -20.71 -14.60
N GLU A 192 4.39 -21.77 -14.23
CA GLU A 192 4.19 -22.96 -15.07
C GLU A 192 3.35 -22.60 -16.31
N MET A 193 2.28 -21.83 -16.15
CA MET A 193 1.41 -21.36 -17.22
C MET A 193 2.18 -20.65 -18.34
N PHE A 194 3.24 -19.94 -18.01
CA PHE A 194 4.03 -19.14 -18.95
C PHE A 194 5.40 -19.75 -19.32
N ALA A 195 5.82 -20.86 -18.72
CA ALA A 195 7.16 -21.42 -18.89
C ALA A 195 7.55 -21.68 -20.35
N ASN A 196 6.58 -22.09 -21.19
CA ASN A 196 6.81 -22.45 -22.59
C ASN A 196 6.25 -21.42 -23.59
N LYS A 197 5.91 -20.20 -23.15
CA LYS A 197 5.38 -19.15 -24.01
C LYS A 197 6.52 -18.30 -24.57
N SER A 198 6.70 -18.29 -25.89
CA SER A 198 7.80 -17.56 -26.57
C SER A 198 7.77 -16.03 -26.35
N PHE A 199 6.63 -15.47 -25.97
CA PHE A 199 6.46 -14.03 -25.67
C PHE A 199 6.71 -13.68 -24.21
N ALA A 200 6.94 -14.67 -23.33
CA ALA A 200 7.10 -14.49 -21.90
C ALA A 200 8.52 -14.84 -21.44
N THR A 201 9.01 -14.11 -20.46
CA THR A 201 10.25 -14.42 -19.75
C THR A 201 9.90 -14.76 -18.30
N VAL A 202 9.97 -16.03 -17.94
CA VAL A 202 9.84 -16.51 -16.57
C VAL A 202 11.22 -16.52 -15.92
N SER A 203 11.38 -15.81 -14.80
CA SER A 203 12.67 -15.66 -14.13
C SER A 203 12.60 -16.21 -12.71
N PRO A 204 13.65 -16.90 -12.22
CA PRO A 204 13.78 -17.18 -10.79
C PRO A 204 13.96 -15.87 -10.01
N ARG A 205 14.03 -15.98 -8.67
CA ARG A 205 14.39 -14.84 -7.84
C ARG A 205 15.80 -14.35 -8.22
N VAL A 206 15.90 -13.04 -8.43
CA VAL A 206 17.14 -12.33 -8.77
C VAL A 206 17.41 -11.22 -7.75
N ASN A 207 18.61 -10.63 -7.77
CA ASN A 207 18.89 -9.44 -6.97
C ASN A 207 18.10 -8.23 -7.48
N TYR A 208 18.00 -7.19 -6.66
CA TYR A 208 17.13 -6.05 -6.97
C TYR A 208 17.55 -5.24 -8.20
N PRO A 209 18.85 -4.94 -8.43
CA PRO A 209 19.29 -4.29 -9.67
C PRO A 209 18.95 -5.09 -10.93
N GLU A 210 19.17 -6.40 -10.91
CA GLU A 210 18.81 -7.28 -12.03
C GLU A 210 17.30 -7.33 -12.25
N TYR A 211 16.51 -7.35 -11.17
CA TYR A 211 15.05 -7.29 -11.22
C TYR A 211 14.58 -6.00 -11.91
N CYS A 212 15.09 -4.83 -11.51
CA CYS A 212 14.76 -3.55 -12.15
C CYS A 212 15.17 -3.52 -13.63
N SER A 213 16.36 -4.02 -13.95
CA SER A 213 16.84 -4.13 -15.33
C SER A 213 15.93 -5.02 -16.19
N LYS A 214 15.48 -6.16 -15.64
CA LYS A 214 14.55 -7.07 -16.35
C LYS A 214 13.17 -6.45 -16.52
N ILE A 215 12.63 -5.73 -15.54
CA ILE A 215 11.38 -4.98 -15.72
C ILE A 215 11.51 -4.03 -16.90
N ARG A 216 12.59 -3.24 -16.96
CA ARG A 216 12.80 -2.26 -18.04
C ARG A 216 12.93 -2.89 -19.43
N ASP A 217 13.45 -4.11 -19.51
CA ASP A 217 13.60 -4.85 -20.76
C ASP A 217 12.28 -5.38 -21.35
N HIS A 218 11.17 -5.33 -20.57
CA HIS A 218 9.85 -5.82 -20.97
C HIS A 218 8.81 -4.70 -20.96
N LYS A 219 7.78 -4.80 -21.83
CA LYS A 219 6.64 -3.86 -21.84
C LYS A 219 5.69 -4.09 -20.69
N PHE A 220 5.40 -5.34 -20.39
CA PHE A 220 4.40 -5.79 -19.42
C PHE A 220 5.02 -6.69 -18.36
N MET A 221 4.44 -6.66 -17.15
CA MET A 221 4.80 -7.58 -16.08
C MET A 221 3.55 -8.08 -15.36
N ILE A 222 3.44 -9.39 -15.13
CA ILE A 222 2.39 -9.97 -14.28
C ILE A 222 2.66 -9.60 -12.82
N CYS A 223 1.64 -8.98 -12.20
CA CYS A 223 1.68 -8.45 -10.85
C CYS A 223 0.56 -9.03 -9.98
N PRO A 224 0.68 -10.31 -9.56
CA PRO A 224 -0.35 -10.95 -8.74
C PRO A 224 -0.30 -10.46 -7.29
N GLU A 225 -1.46 -10.49 -6.64
CA GLU A 225 -1.59 -10.22 -5.21
C GLU A 225 -0.60 -11.08 -4.40
N GLY A 226 -0.11 -10.52 -3.32
CA GLY A 226 0.83 -11.18 -2.41
C GLY A 226 0.23 -11.50 -1.06
N ASN A 227 0.99 -11.24 0.00
CA ASN A 227 0.42 -11.20 1.35
C ASN A 227 -0.63 -10.09 1.46
N ALA A 228 -0.38 -8.98 0.80
CA ALA A 228 -1.28 -7.84 0.66
C ALA A 228 -1.99 -7.87 -0.70
N VAL A 229 -3.16 -7.23 -0.77
CA VAL A 229 -3.91 -7.04 -2.01
C VAL A 229 -3.14 -6.08 -2.94
N ASP A 230 -2.73 -4.92 -2.43
CA ASP A 230 -1.77 -4.05 -3.14
C ASP A 230 -0.34 -4.44 -2.79
N CYS A 231 0.55 -4.48 -3.78
CA CYS A 231 1.93 -4.92 -3.64
C CYS A 231 2.92 -3.86 -4.13
N HIS A 232 4.08 -3.78 -3.49
CA HIS A 232 5.19 -2.92 -3.92
C HIS A 232 5.57 -3.11 -5.40
N ARG A 233 5.47 -4.35 -5.92
CA ARG A 233 5.77 -4.68 -7.32
C ARG A 233 4.99 -3.82 -8.31
N ASN A 234 3.71 -3.55 -8.03
CA ASN A 234 2.86 -2.77 -8.90
C ASN A 234 3.44 -1.37 -9.10
N TRP A 235 3.90 -0.77 -7.99
CA TRP A 235 4.50 0.55 -7.95
C TRP A 235 5.91 0.58 -8.54
N GLU A 236 6.69 -0.50 -8.37
CA GLU A 236 8.01 -0.66 -9.00
C GLU A 236 7.89 -0.70 -10.53
N VAL A 237 6.91 -1.44 -11.05
CA VAL A 237 6.66 -1.54 -12.50
C VAL A 237 6.24 -0.19 -13.09
N LEU A 238 5.30 0.51 -12.45
CA LEU A 238 4.87 1.85 -12.85
C LEU A 238 6.00 2.87 -12.79
N SER A 239 6.81 2.85 -11.72
CA SER A 239 7.96 3.74 -11.56
C SER A 239 9.00 3.56 -12.67
N LEU A 240 9.13 2.34 -13.19
CA LEU A 240 10.01 2.02 -14.32
C LEU A 240 9.32 2.19 -15.68
N LYS A 241 8.17 2.86 -15.73
CA LYS A 241 7.41 3.16 -16.95
C LYS A 241 7.02 1.90 -17.74
N ARG A 242 6.60 0.87 -17.04
CA ARG A 242 6.09 -0.38 -17.61
C ARG A 242 4.67 -0.62 -17.15
N VAL A 243 3.98 -1.55 -17.79
CA VAL A 243 2.56 -1.84 -17.56
C VAL A 243 2.41 -3.04 -16.64
N PRO A 244 1.87 -2.87 -15.43
CA PRO A 244 1.45 -4.00 -14.60
C PRO A 244 0.24 -4.70 -15.23
N ILE A 245 0.22 -6.02 -15.21
CA ILE A 245 -0.97 -6.83 -15.49
C ILE A 245 -1.50 -7.33 -14.16
N MET A 246 -2.72 -6.99 -13.83
CA MET A 246 -3.35 -7.29 -12.55
C MET A 246 -4.72 -7.93 -12.75
N LYS A 247 -5.12 -8.83 -11.85
CA LYS A 247 -6.50 -9.31 -11.81
C LYS A 247 -7.44 -8.22 -11.32
N ARG A 248 -8.65 -8.20 -11.87
CA ARG A 248 -9.70 -7.28 -11.46
C ARG A 248 -10.05 -7.48 -9.99
N ASN A 249 -10.05 -6.37 -9.28
CA ASN A 249 -10.42 -6.29 -7.88
C ASN A 249 -10.91 -4.86 -7.64
N SER A 250 -12.10 -4.69 -7.09
CA SER A 250 -12.72 -3.36 -6.94
C SER A 250 -11.85 -2.36 -6.17
N TYR A 251 -11.17 -2.82 -5.13
CA TYR A 251 -10.22 -1.99 -4.39
C TYR A 251 -9.02 -1.57 -5.25
N LEU A 252 -8.40 -2.51 -5.97
CA LEU A 252 -7.26 -2.22 -6.83
C LEU A 252 -7.68 -1.30 -7.99
N GLU A 253 -8.84 -1.54 -8.62
CA GLU A 253 -9.36 -0.67 -9.68
C GLU A 253 -9.58 0.76 -9.19
N GLU A 254 -10.08 0.97 -7.97
CA GLU A 254 -10.18 2.31 -7.38
C GLU A 254 -8.81 2.91 -7.07
N CYS A 255 -7.90 2.13 -6.46
CA CYS A 255 -6.56 2.58 -6.11
C CYS A 255 -5.75 3.00 -7.35
N TYR A 256 -5.90 2.26 -8.45
CA TYR A 256 -5.13 2.43 -9.68
C TYR A 256 -5.91 3.09 -10.83
N LYS A 257 -7.08 3.68 -10.59
CA LYS A 257 -7.97 4.23 -11.63
C LYS A 257 -7.34 5.23 -12.60
N ASN A 258 -6.26 5.90 -12.16
CA ASN A 258 -5.54 6.90 -12.95
C ASN A 258 -4.20 6.39 -13.49
N TYR A 259 -3.92 5.10 -13.38
CA TYR A 259 -2.67 4.50 -13.80
C TYR A 259 -2.87 3.54 -14.97
N PRO A 260 -1.89 3.36 -15.86
CA PRO A 260 -1.97 2.47 -17.01
C PRO A 260 -1.79 1.00 -16.57
N ILE A 261 -2.87 0.34 -16.20
CA ILE A 261 -2.92 -1.06 -15.77
C ILE A 261 -3.62 -1.90 -16.84
N LEU A 262 -3.07 -3.06 -17.19
CA LEU A 262 -3.79 -4.06 -17.95
C LEU A 262 -4.56 -4.97 -16.99
N TRP A 263 -5.88 -4.79 -16.96
CA TRP A 263 -6.78 -5.58 -16.13
C TRP A 263 -7.20 -6.86 -16.83
N VAL A 264 -7.11 -7.99 -16.13
CA VAL A 264 -7.56 -9.31 -16.60
C VAL A 264 -8.46 -9.97 -15.56
N ASP A 265 -9.34 -10.86 -16.00
CA ASP A 265 -10.16 -11.67 -15.08
C ASP A 265 -9.37 -12.90 -14.61
N ASP A 266 -8.54 -13.47 -15.48
CA ASP A 266 -7.59 -14.52 -15.15
C ASP A 266 -6.25 -14.30 -15.87
N TYR A 267 -5.14 -14.70 -15.25
CA TYR A 267 -3.83 -14.62 -15.90
C TYR A 267 -3.70 -15.58 -17.09
N ALA A 268 -4.53 -16.63 -17.16
CA ALA A 268 -4.61 -17.53 -18.30
C ALA A 268 -5.07 -16.81 -19.60
N ASP A 269 -5.77 -15.68 -19.48
CA ASP A 269 -6.22 -14.89 -20.62
C ASP A 269 -5.06 -14.13 -21.28
N VAL A 270 -3.94 -13.97 -20.59
CA VAL A 270 -2.79 -13.21 -21.08
C VAL A 270 -2.10 -13.96 -22.22
N ASN A 271 -2.21 -13.41 -23.41
CA ASN A 271 -1.61 -13.95 -24.62
C ASN A 271 -1.01 -12.83 -25.48
N LYS A 272 -0.31 -13.20 -26.55
CA LYS A 272 0.39 -12.24 -27.41
C LYS A 272 -0.56 -11.24 -28.09
N THR A 273 -1.77 -11.67 -28.45
CA THR A 273 -2.78 -10.83 -29.08
C THR A 273 -3.29 -9.77 -28.09
N LEU A 274 -3.71 -10.18 -26.90
CA LEU A 274 -4.14 -9.26 -25.84
C LEU A 274 -3.09 -8.19 -25.54
N LEU A 275 -1.82 -8.59 -25.43
CA LEU A 275 -0.73 -7.66 -25.17
C LEU A 275 -0.50 -6.68 -26.32
N ALA A 276 -0.69 -7.11 -27.57
CA ALA A 276 -0.56 -6.25 -28.74
C ALA A 276 -1.74 -5.26 -28.87
N GLU A 277 -2.95 -5.69 -28.57
CA GLU A 277 -4.15 -4.85 -28.56
C GLU A 277 -4.11 -3.77 -27.47
N ASN A 278 -3.31 -3.96 -26.42
CA ASN A 278 -3.16 -3.03 -25.30
C ASN A 278 -1.79 -2.31 -25.30
N ASP A 279 -1.13 -2.18 -26.45
CA ASP A 279 0.17 -1.49 -26.54
C ASP A 279 0.07 0.03 -26.23
N ASP A 280 -1.13 0.62 -26.35
CA ASP A 280 -1.41 2.00 -25.92
C ASP A 280 -1.19 2.23 -24.42
N LEU A 281 -1.40 1.21 -23.57
CA LEU A 281 -1.10 1.29 -22.14
C LEU A 281 0.40 1.48 -21.90
N TYR A 282 1.26 0.87 -22.72
CA TYR A 282 2.69 1.10 -22.64
C TYR A 282 3.06 2.55 -23.02
N ILE A 283 2.41 3.11 -24.02
CA ILE A 283 2.61 4.53 -24.39
C ILE A 283 2.14 5.44 -23.24
N LYS A 284 0.99 5.15 -22.63
CA LYS A 284 0.48 5.87 -21.45
C LYS A 284 1.45 5.76 -20.27
N SER A 285 2.01 4.57 -20.02
CA SER A 285 2.97 4.34 -18.93
C SER A 285 4.26 5.15 -19.11
N ARG A 286 4.76 5.26 -20.33
CA ARG A 286 5.93 6.11 -20.64
C ARG A 286 5.68 7.59 -20.38
N ASN A 287 4.46 8.04 -20.63
CA ASN A 287 4.02 9.44 -20.49
C ASN A 287 3.36 9.71 -19.12
N LEU A 288 3.42 8.73 -18.18
CA LEU A 288 2.87 8.92 -16.86
C LEU A 288 3.52 10.11 -16.16
N ASP A 289 2.68 11.03 -15.68
CA ASP A 289 3.16 12.13 -14.85
C ASP A 289 3.77 11.57 -13.55
N ILE A 290 5.07 11.76 -13.41
CA ILE A 290 5.83 11.27 -12.28
C ILE A 290 5.31 11.83 -10.95
N ASN A 291 4.66 13.01 -10.95
CA ASN A 291 4.03 13.58 -9.77
C ASN A 291 2.86 12.74 -9.24
N MET A 292 2.31 11.83 -10.05
CA MET A 292 1.34 10.85 -9.57
C MET A 292 1.95 9.81 -8.62
N LEU A 293 3.28 9.61 -8.69
CA LEU A 293 4.06 8.74 -7.82
C LEU A 293 4.80 9.51 -6.73
N ASP A 294 4.69 10.84 -6.74
CA ASP A 294 5.35 11.70 -5.77
C ASP A 294 4.59 11.76 -4.45
N LEU A 295 5.33 11.51 -3.39
CA LEU A 295 4.82 11.46 -2.02
C LEU A 295 4.07 12.74 -1.61
N TYR A 296 4.69 13.90 -1.83
CA TYR A 296 4.09 15.18 -1.43
C TYR A 296 2.80 15.47 -2.19
N SER A 297 2.78 15.13 -3.47
CA SER A 297 1.60 15.29 -4.32
C SER A 297 0.44 14.41 -3.85
N ILE A 298 0.71 13.16 -3.48
CA ILE A 298 -0.30 12.23 -2.95
C ILE A 298 -0.82 12.71 -1.61
N PHE A 299 0.07 13.05 -0.67
CA PHE A 299 -0.28 13.55 0.65
C PHE A 299 -1.12 14.83 0.58
N ASN A 300 -0.68 15.83 -0.19
CA ASN A 300 -1.37 17.09 -0.31
C ASN A 300 -2.76 16.95 -0.96
N ARG A 301 -2.89 16.09 -1.99
CA ARG A 301 -4.21 15.80 -2.57
C ARG A 301 -5.16 15.18 -1.54
N ALA A 302 -4.67 14.23 -0.75
CA ALA A 302 -5.45 13.59 0.31
C ALA A 302 -5.92 14.59 1.37
N VAL A 303 -5.01 15.42 1.88
CA VAL A 303 -5.31 16.44 2.89
C VAL A 303 -6.30 17.49 2.35
N ASN A 304 -6.08 18.00 1.13
CA ASN A 304 -6.96 18.98 0.52
C ASN A 304 -8.36 18.42 0.26
N ARG A 305 -8.46 17.19 -0.22
CA ARG A 305 -9.75 16.51 -0.39
C ARG A 305 -10.50 16.42 0.93
N ALA A 306 -9.86 15.94 1.99
CA ALA A 306 -10.49 15.73 3.28
C ALA A 306 -10.90 17.05 3.98
N LYS A 307 -10.23 18.18 3.70
CA LYS A 307 -10.61 19.48 4.25
C LYS A 307 -11.81 20.13 3.57
N ASN A 308 -12.09 19.71 2.33
CA ASN A 308 -13.17 20.27 1.49
C ASN A 308 -14.44 19.40 1.50
N THR A 309 -14.45 18.30 2.24
CA THR A 309 -15.63 17.47 2.52
C THR A 309 -16.24 17.82 3.86
#